data_9bcb69fb7aef62f3e09f1925c55d4c70
#
_entry.id   9bcb69fb7aef62f3e09f1925c55d4c70
#
_cell.length_a   1.000
_cell.length_b   1.000
_cell.length_c   1.000
_cell.angle_alpha   90.00
_cell.angle_beta   90.00
_cell.angle_gamma   90.00
#
_symmetry.space_group_name_H-M   'P 1'
#
loop_
_entity.id
_entity.type
_entity.pdbx_description
1 polymer ?
#
loop_
_entity_poly.entity_id
_entity_poly.type
_entity_poly.pdbx_seq_one_letter_code
_entity_poly.pdbx_strand_id
1 'polypeptide(L)'
;MGRMKPIPWLVSILLGLSGYSISYADTLAPVSAIHISGNHFVDGSGQTIQLRGASISGLETVAVQGWDPSNPWGSQSGEATPNWKLLKNWNMNIVRLPLNEASWLGYKCADATGALRDPDPGHNYQATVKQGVAEATAAGLYVIIDLHLTAPKNFCPLAQNPMADAENSISFWKSVATTFKGYPNVLFELFNEPFMYWLATPNTEWQAAMQGGMVTQYVTGAPTPYQAAYSWKTAGMQQMLDTVRATGATNPVLIAGIQWSGDLSKWLDNAPKDSLKQIAAVWHPYPAYGTTWGTMPYTLPSGGAAAYANAQAILNAGIPVILTETGDRNAPGTVGAPFMSKLLPWADKAGVSYLGWTWDVWQNGDFVLIKDKSGTPSDGYGVYFKQHLGCVSKSPAAACP
;
A
#
# COMPACT_ATOMS: atom_id res chain seq x y z
N MET A 1 -83.18 -4.13 -52.73
CA MET A 1 -82.16 -5.12 -52.33
C MET A 1 -80.82 -4.62 -52.83
N GLY A 2 -80.00 -4.10 -52.01
CA GLY A 2 -78.69 -3.61 -52.36
C GLY A 2 -77.90 -3.38 -51.03
N ARG A 3 -76.99 -4.30 -50.71
CA ARG A 3 -76.19 -4.26 -49.51
C ARG A 3 -75.08 -3.20 -49.61
N MET A 4 -75.07 -2.23 -48.72
CA MET A 4 -73.94 -1.31 -48.52
C MET A 4 -72.83 -2.04 -47.66
N LYS A 5 -71.59 -1.95 -48.16
CA LYS A 5 -70.39 -2.41 -47.48
C LYS A 5 -69.86 -1.26 -46.65
N PRO A 6 -69.34 -1.51 -45.40
CA PRO A 6 -68.75 -0.46 -44.62
C PRO A 6 -67.29 -0.18 -45.02
N ILE A 7 -66.90 1.10 -44.95
CA ILE A 7 -65.56 1.63 -45.14
C ILE A 7 -64.77 1.47 -43.85
N PRO A 8 -63.49 0.96 -43.87
CA PRO A 8 -62.67 0.88 -42.65
C PRO A 8 -62.02 2.25 -42.39
N TRP A 9 -62.10 2.67 -41.14
CA TRP A 9 -61.38 3.81 -40.58
C TRP A 9 -59.90 3.48 -40.39
N LEU A 10 -59.01 4.24 -41.01
CA LEU A 10 -57.56 4.25 -40.75
C LEU A 10 -57.29 5.00 -39.44
N VAL A 11 -56.85 4.27 -38.42
CA VAL A 11 -56.32 4.86 -37.20
C VAL A 11 -54.81 5.03 -37.41
N SER A 12 -54.38 6.29 -37.57
CA SER A 12 -52.95 6.64 -37.57
C SER A 12 -52.40 6.60 -36.14
N ILE A 13 -51.58 5.60 -35.85
CA ILE A 13 -50.81 5.55 -34.61
C ILE A 13 -49.53 6.38 -34.80
N LEU A 14 -49.48 7.56 -34.17
CA LEU A 14 -48.24 8.30 -33.99
C LEU A 14 -47.37 7.57 -32.92
N LEU A 15 -46.33 6.87 -33.37
CA LEU A 15 -45.27 6.37 -32.51
C LEU A 15 -44.37 7.56 -32.13
N GLY A 16 -44.57 8.05 -30.92
CA GLY A 16 -43.64 8.98 -30.29
C GLY A 16 -42.30 8.27 -30.00
N LEU A 17 -41.28 8.54 -30.80
CA LEU A 17 -39.89 8.18 -30.47
C LEU A 17 -39.42 9.06 -29.33
N SER A 18 -39.60 8.59 -28.09
CA SER A 18 -38.87 9.12 -26.95
C SER A 18 -37.40 8.74 -27.10
N GLY A 19 -36.61 9.72 -27.53
CA GLY A 19 -35.15 9.58 -27.55
C GLY A 19 -34.63 9.32 -26.13
N TYR A 20 -34.25 8.10 -25.84
CA TYR A 20 -33.40 7.80 -24.68
C TYR A 20 -32.03 8.39 -24.99
N SER A 21 -31.72 9.51 -24.38
CA SER A 21 -30.34 9.99 -24.26
C SER A 21 -29.59 8.98 -23.42
N ILE A 22 -28.81 8.10 -24.06
CA ILE A 22 -27.81 7.28 -23.36
C ILE A 22 -26.77 8.28 -22.87
N SER A 23 -26.82 8.62 -21.59
CA SER A 23 -25.71 9.26 -20.91
C SER A 23 -24.51 8.32 -21.05
N TYR A 24 -23.54 8.70 -21.87
CA TYR A 24 -22.22 8.10 -21.83
C TYR A 24 -21.70 8.38 -20.40
N ALA A 25 -21.73 7.37 -19.55
CA ALA A 25 -20.89 7.39 -18.35
C ALA A 25 -19.47 7.67 -18.85
N ASP A 26 -18.84 8.72 -18.36
CA ASP A 26 -17.43 8.98 -18.59
C ASP A 26 -16.66 7.69 -18.27
N THR A 27 -16.34 6.92 -19.30
CA THR A 27 -15.46 5.77 -19.18
C THR A 27 -14.09 6.36 -18.88
N LEU A 28 -13.70 6.33 -17.61
CA LEU A 28 -12.35 6.66 -17.21
C LEU A 28 -11.40 5.89 -18.14
N ALA A 29 -10.47 6.59 -18.75
CA ALA A 29 -9.46 5.95 -19.57
C ALA A 29 -8.76 4.87 -18.70
N PRO A 30 -8.55 3.67 -19.24
CA PRO A 30 -7.88 2.62 -18.48
C PRO A 30 -6.52 3.14 -18.03
N VAL A 31 -6.16 2.86 -16.79
CA VAL A 31 -4.85 3.26 -16.26
C VAL A 31 -3.74 2.64 -17.12
N SER A 32 -2.78 3.46 -17.51
CA SER A 32 -1.65 3.06 -18.34
C SER A 32 -0.73 2.08 -17.61
N ALA A 33 0.08 1.33 -18.37
CA ALA A 33 1.17 0.54 -17.78
C ALA A 33 2.13 1.44 -16.99
N ILE A 34 2.83 0.86 -16.01
CA ILE A 34 3.86 1.56 -15.24
C ILE A 34 5.19 0.85 -15.37
N HIS A 35 6.25 1.63 -15.54
CA HIS A 35 7.64 1.14 -15.65
C HIS A 35 8.57 2.08 -14.88
N ILE A 36 9.83 1.64 -14.70
CA ILE A 36 10.91 2.47 -14.19
C ILE A 36 11.85 2.82 -15.34
N SER A 37 12.19 4.11 -15.45
CA SER A 37 13.20 4.63 -16.37
C SER A 37 14.12 5.61 -15.64
N GLY A 38 15.37 5.23 -15.44
CA GLY A 38 16.28 5.98 -14.57
C GLY A 38 15.71 6.06 -13.15
N ASN A 39 15.71 7.27 -12.58
CA ASN A 39 15.17 7.54 -11.25
C ASN A 39 13.69 7.96 -11.24
N HIS A 40 12.92 7.59 -12.28
CA HIS A 40 11.52 7.97 -12.43
C HIS A 40 10.62 6.77 -12.69
N PHE A 41 9.38 6.88 -12.23
CA PHE A 41 8.29 6.08 -12.77
C PHE A 41 7.81 6.73 -14.07
N VAL A 42 7.50 5.92 -15.07
CA VAL A 42 6.97 6.35 -16.35
C VAL A 42 5.72 5.54 -16.70
N ASP A 43 4.81 6.16 -17.42
CA ASP A 43 3.61 5.49 -17.93
C ASP A 43 3.92 4.67 -19.20
N GLY A 44 2.91 3.99 -19.74
CA GLY A 44 3.04 3.17 -20.95
C GLY A 44 3.42 3.95 -22.22
N SER A 45 3.34 5.29 -22.18
CA SER A 45 3.82 6.17 -23.27
C SER A 45 5.27 6.62 -23.06
N GLY A 46 5.87 6.28 -21.91
CA GLY A 46 7.20 6.73 -21.49
C GLY A 46 7.22 8.11 -20.83
N GLN A 47 6.05 8.70 -20.54
CA GLN A 47 5.96 9.97 -19.85
C GLN A 47 6.23 9.77 -18.34
N THR A 48 7.07 10.63 -17.77
CA THR A 48 7.32 10.63 -16.32
C THR A 48 6.03 10.92 -15.56
N ILE A 49 5.76 10.08 -14.56
CA ILE A 49 4.65 10.24 -13.63
C ILE A 49 5.16 10.25 -12.20
N GLN A 50 4.55 11.08 -11.37
CA GLN A 50 4.74 11.03 -9.94
C GLN A 50 3.50 10.41 -9.29
N LEU A 51 3.72 9.35 -8.51
CA LEU A 51 2.65 8.62 -7.85
C LEU A 51 2.32 9.31 -6.53
N ARG A 52 1.05 9.68 -6.35
CA ARG A 52 0.54 10.35 -5.14
C ARG A 52 -0.75 9.70 -4.71
N GLY A 53 -0.81 9.19 -3.49
CA GLY A 53 -1.97 8.42 -3.05
C GLY A 53 -2.02 8.13 -1.57
N ALA A 54 -2.63 7.01 -1.22
CA ALA A 54 -2.77 6.56 0.17
C ALA A 54 -2.70 5.05 0.30
N SER A 55 -2.26 4.58 1.48
CA SER A 55 -2.46 3.20 1.94
C SER A 55 -3.90 3.01 2.40
N ILE A 56 -4.45 1.83 2.15
CA ILE A 56 -5.79 1.42 2.59
C ILE A 56 -5.62 0.32 3.62
N SER A 57 -5.77 0.66 4.90
CA SER A 57 -5.68 -0.30 6.01
C SER A 57 -6.91 -1.23 6.04
N GLY A 58 -6.76 -2.40 6.65
CA GLY A 58 -7.81 -3.40 6.85
C GLY A 58 -7.42 -4.80 6.41
N LEU A 59 -6.96 -4.97 5.19
CA LEU A 59 -6.60 -6.30 4.64
C LEU A 59 -5.47 -6.99 5.42
N GLU A 60 -4.60 -6.24 6.05
CA GLU A 60 -3.49 -6.79 6.83
C GLU A 60 -3.94 -7.39 8.17
N THR A 61 -5.09 -7.00 8.71
CA THR A 61 -5.49 -7.36 10.07
C THR A 61 -6.86 -8.02 10.19
N VAL A 62 -7.88 -7.54 9.49
CA VAL A 62 -9.29 -7.85 9.79
C VAL A 62 -9.63 -9.34 9.65
N ALA A 63 -9.23 -9.97 8.55
CA ALA A 63 -9.53 -11.38 8.31
C ALA A 63 -8.85 -12.28 9.36
N VAL A 64 -7.54 -12.12 9.58
CA VAL A 64 -6.76 -12.95 10.52
C VAL A 64 -7.21 -12.75 11.98
N GLN A 65 -7.72 -11.58 12.32
CA GLN A 65 -8.30 -11.30 13.64
C GLN A 65 -9.72 -11.82 13.77
N GLY A 66 -10.39 -12.13 12.65
CA GLY A 66 -11.76 -12.66 12.62
C GLY A 66 -12.81 -11.61 13.00
N TRP A 67 -12.52 -10.34 12.87
CA TRP A 67 -13.45 -9.24 13.25
C TRP A 67 -14.65 -9.16 12.31
N ASP A 68 -14.41 -9.30 11.02
CA ASP A 68 -15.47 -9.32 10.01
C ASP A 68 -15.18 -10.39 8.95
N PRO A 69 -15.62 -11.64 9.18
CA PRO A 69 -15.37 -12.74 8.24
C PRO A 69 -15.92 -12.52 6.83
N SER A 70 -16.94 -11.67 6.69
CA SER A 70 -17.58 -11.38 5.41
C SER A 70 -16.91 -10.24 4.63
N ASN A 71 -16.14 -9.41 5.32
CA ASN A 71 -15.50 -8.23 4.75
C ASN A 71 -14.06 -8.04 5.27
N PRO A 72 -13.05 -8.58 4.60
CA PRO A 72 -11.65 -8.41 4.98
C PRO A 72 -11.15 -6.96 5.02
N TRP A 73 -11.86 -6.00 4.41
CA TRP A 73 -11.55 -4.57 4.53
C TRP A 73 -11.86 -3.98 5.91
N GLY A 74 -12.74 -4.63 6.68
CA GLY A 74 -13.14 -4.17 7.99
C GLY A 74 -14.27 -3.15 8.00
N SER A 75 -15.41 -3.59 8.54
CA SER A 75 -16.54 -2.69 8.80
C SER A 75 -16.81 -2.52 10.30
N GLN A 76 -16.38 -3.49 11.11
CA GLN A 76 -16.64 -3.53 12.55
C GLN A 76 -15.62 -2.70 13.36
N SER A 77 -14.38 -2.64 12.89
CA SER A 77 -13.32 -1.85 13.51
C SER A 77 -13.45 -0.34 13.27
N GLY A 78 -14.40 0.09 12.44
CA GLY A 78 -14.53 1.47 12.00
C GLY A 78 -13.71 1.82 10.77
N GLU A 79 -12.96 0.88 10.24
CA GLU A 79 -12.16 1.04 9.03
C GLU A 79 -13.01 1.38 7.81
N ALA A 80 -12.49 2.22 6.94
CA ALA A 80 -13.22 2.64 5.76
C ALA A 80 -13.19 1.56 4.68
N THR A 81 -14.35 1.10 4.24
CA THR A 81 -14.44 0.33 2.99
C THR A 81 -13.98 1.20 1.82
N PRO A 82 -13.09 0.73 0.95
CA PRO A 82 -12.54 1.53 -0.12
C PRO A 82 -13.63 2.15 -1.01
N ASN A 83 -13.55 3.46 -1.22
CA ASN A 83 -14.34 4.17 -2.20
C ASN A 83 -13.39 4.87 -3.18
N TRP A 84 -13.01 4.15 -4.24
CA TRP A 84 -12.02 4.56 -5.22
C TRP A 84 -12.32 5.92 -5.85
N LYS A 85 -13.59 6.29 -6.01
CA LYS A 85 -13.99 7.60 -6.53
C LYS A 85 -13.61 8.73 -5.57
N LEU A 86 -13.70 8.52 -4.27
CA LEU A 86 -13.30 9.53 -3.29
C LEU A 86 -11.79 9.81 -3.33
N LEU A 87 -10.96 8.76 -3.50
CA LEU A 87 -9.53 8.92 -3.68
C LEU A 87 -9.21 9.72 -4.94
N LYS A 88 -9.89 9.42 -6.06
CA LYS A 88 -9.76 10.20 -7.29
C LYS A 88 -10.19 11.66 -7.10
N ASN A 89 -11.22 11.93 -6.32
CA ASN A 89 -11.67 13.29 -5.99
C ASN A 89 -10.62 14.08 -5.17
N TRP A 90 -9.68 13.38 -4.51
CA TRP A 90 -8.53 14.00 -3.88
C TRP A 90 -7.31 14.11 -4.83
N ASN A 91 -7.48 13.82 -6.11
CA ASN A 91 -6.42 13.79 -7.14
C ASN A 91 -5.35 12.72 -6.87
N MET A 92 -5.69 11.65 -6.19
CA MET A 92 -4.82 10.50 -6.05
C MET A 92 -4.77 9.70 -7.35
N ASN A 93 -3.60 9.14 -7.66
CA ASN A 93 -3.40 8.28 -8.84
C ASN A 93 -2.91 6.88 -8.47
N ILE A 94 -2.62 6.61 -7.20
CA ILE A 94 -2.15 5.31 -6.69
C ILE A 94 -2.78 4.99 -5.35
N VAL A 95 -2.93 3.70 -5.06
CA VAL A 95 -3.27 3.15 -3.74
C VAL A 95 -2.32 2.03 -3.36
N ARG A 96 -2.14 1.80 -2.08
CA ARG A 96 -1.39 0.68 -1.53
C ARG A 96 -2.33 -0.21 -0.72
N LEU A 97 -2.23 -1.50 -0.95
CA LEU A 97 -3.00 -2.55 -0.32
C LEU A 97 -2.07 -3.41 0.54
N PRO A 98 -1.99 -3.15 1.85
CA PRO A 98 -1.25 -3.98 2.80
C PRO A 98 -1.90 -5.35 2.94
N LEU A 99 -1.16 -6.44 2.73
CA LEU A 99 -1.70 -7.80 2.79
C LEU A 99 -1.15 -8.59 3.97
N ASN A 100 -1.94 -9.58 4.39
CA ASN A 100 -1.59 -10.58 5.38
C ASN A 100 -1.22 -11.89 4.70
N GLU A 101 -0.03 -12.41 5.00
CA GLU A 101 0.50 -13.63 4.39
C GLU A 101 -0.37 -14.86 4.65
N ALA A 102 -0.75 -15.06 5.92
CA ALA A 102 -1.53 -16.24 6.31
C ALA A 102 -2.94 -16.20 5.71
N SER A 103 -3.57 -15.01 5.69
CA SER A 103 -4.89 -14.81 5.08
C SER A 103 -4.87 -15.05 3.57
N TRP A 104 -3.81 -14.58 2.88
CA TRP A 104 -3.65 -14.83 1.44
C TRP A 104 -3.42 -16.31 1.12
N LEU A 105 -2.57 -17.00 1.90
CA LEU A 105 -2.24 -18.40 1.68
C LEU A 105 -3.31 -19.36 2.22
N GLY A 106 -4.17 -18.92 3.15
CA GLY A 106 -5.29 -19.66 3.66
C GLY A 106 -4.92 -20.89 4.54
N TYR A 107 -3.72 -20.90 5.13
CA TYR A 107 -3.33 -21.97 6.04
C TYR A 107 -3.66 -21.59 7.49
N LYS A 108 -3.97 -22.61 8.31
CA LYS A 108 -4.20 -22.39 9.74
C LYS A 108 -2.90 -22.00 10.44
N CYS A 109 -2.97 -20.93 11.23
CA CYS A 109 -1.85 -20.42 11.99
C CYS A 109 -2.10 -20.58 13.51
N ALA A 110 -1.04 -20.62 14.31
CA ALA A 110 -1.11 -20.71 15.75
C ALA A 110 -1.12 -19.30 16.37
N ASP A 111 -1.99 -19.04 17.35
CA ASP A 111 -1.90 -17.86 18.18
C ASP A 111 -0.81 -18.02 19.26
N ALA A 112 -0.60 -16.98 20.08
CA ALA A 112 0.40 -16.98 21.15
C ALA A 112 0.19 -18.09 22.21
N THR A 113 -0.99 -18.69 22.30
CA THR A 113 -1.29 -19.82 23.19
C THR A 113 -1.06 -21.18 22.53
N GLY A 114 -0.76 -21.20 21.22
CA GLY A 114 -0.64 -22.39 20.39
C GLY A 114 -1.98 -22.88 19.83
N ALA A 115 -3.08 -22.18 20.07
CA ALA A 115 -4.37 -22.51 19.48
C ALA A 115 -4.39 -22.16 17.98
N LEU A 116 -4.89 -23.09 17.17
CA LEU A 116 -5.00 -22.86 15.74
C LEU A 116 -6.17 -21.91 15.41
N ARG A 117 -5.90 -20.93 14.59
CA ARG A 117 -6.87 -19.97 14.03
C ARG A 117 -6.98 -20.14 12.52
N ASP A 118 -8.14 -19.79 12.01
CA ASP A 118 -8.36 -19.61 10.58
C ASP A 118 -8.03 -18.13 10.25
N PRO A 119 -7.03 -17.86 9.40
CA PRO A 119 -6.67 -16.48 9.03
C PRO A 119 -7.58 -15.89 7.94
N ASP A 120 -8.47 -16.69 7.36
CA ASP A 120 -9.48 -16.28 6.38
C ASP A 120 -10.83 -16.96 6.71
N PRO A 121 -11.47 -16.59 7.83
CA PRO A 121 -12.69 -17.26 8.30
C PRO A 121 -13.87 -17.12 7.34
N GLY A 122 -13.86 -16.12 6.47
CA GLY A 122 -14.84 -15.94 5.40
C GLY A 122 -14.51 -16.70 4.11
N HIS A 123 -13.33 -17.30 4.00
CA HIS A 123 -12.82 -17.97 2.79
C HIS A 123 -12.93 -17.09 1.53
N ASN A 124 -12.77 -15.78 1.69
CA ASN A 124 -12.97 -14.80 0.62
C ASN A 124 -11.81 -13.79 0.48
N TYR A 125 -10.74 -13.92 1.26
CA TYR A 125 -9.66 -12.94 1.29
C TYR A 125 -9.04 -12.69 -0.09
N GLN A 126 -8.61 -13.73 -0.79
CA GLN A 126 -8.05 -13.57 -2.15
C GLN A 126 -9.06 -12.98 -3.14
N ALA A 127 -10.33 -13.34 -3.03
CA ALA A 127 -11.37 -12.79 -3.89
C ALA A 127 -11.57 -11.30 -3.64
N THR A 128 -11.58 -10.90 -2.37
CA THR A 128 -11.67 -9.48 -1.94
C THR A 128 -10.49 -8.66 -2.44
N VAL A 129 -9.26 -9.16 -2.31
CA VAL A 129 -8.06 -8.47 -2.84
C VAL A 129 -8.12 -8.34 -4.35
N LYS A 130 -8.46 -9.41 -5.08
CA LYS A 130 -8.59 -9.39 -6.55
C LYS A 130 -9.65 -8.39 -7.00
N GLN A 131 -10.78 -8.34 -6.32
CA GLN A 131 -11.84 -7.37 -6.58
C GLN A 131 -11.33 -5.93 -6.33
N GLY A 132 -10.68 -5.68 -5.19
CA GLY A 132 -10.11 -4.37 -4.88
C GLY A 132 -9.12 -3.86 -5.93
N VAL A 133 -8.21 -4.74 -6.40
CA VAL A 133 -7.27 -4.41 -7.49
C VAL A 133 -8.02 -4.10 -8.78
N ALA A 134 -9.02 -4.90 -9.15
CA ALA A 134 -9.80 -4.67 -10.37
C ALA A 134 -10.58 -3.36 -10.31
N GLU A 135 -11.23 -3.05 -9.19
CA GLU A 135 -12.00 -1.82 -8.99
C GLU A 135 -11.10 -0.58 -8.96
N ALA A 136 -9.95 -0.64 -8.26
CA ALA A 136 -8.97 0.44 -8.26
C ALA A 136 -8.42 0.71 -9.67
N THR A 137 -8.12 -0.37 -10.42
CA THR A 137 -7.71 -0.28 -11.83
C THR A 137 -8.79 0.37 -12.69
N ALA A 138 -10.05 -0.05 -12.54
CA ALA A 138 -11.19 0.54 -13.26
C ALA A 138 -11.41 2.02 -12.89
N ALA A 139 -11.07 2.41 -11.67
CA ALA A 139 -11.09 3.82 -11.24
C ALA A 139 -9.90 4.63 -11.77
N GLY A 140 -8.98 4.05 -12.52
CA GLY A 140 -7.80 4.74 -13.04
C GLY A 140 -6.70 4.95 -12.00
N LEU A 141 -6.51 3.98 -11.09
CA LEU A 141 -5.48 4.01 -10.05
C LEU A 141 -4.40 2.97 -10.33
N TYR A 142 -3.15 3.34 -10.10
CA TYR A 142 -2.07 2.38 -9.89
C TYR A 142 -2.28 1.69 -8.54
N VAL A 143 -1.75 0.49 -8.39
CA VAL A 143 -1.93 -0.31 -7.17
C VAL A 143 -0.60 -0.88 -6.71
N ILE A 144 -0.21 -0.61 -5.46
CA ILE A 144 0.86 -1.33 -4.78
C ILE A 144 0.22 -2.47 -4.00
N ILE A 145 0.74 -3.68 -4.19
CA ILE A 145 0.46 -4.83 -3.33
C ILE A 145 1.66 -5.02 -2.42
N ASP A 146 1.42 -4.94 -1.13
CA ASP A 146 2.44 -5.00 -0.09
C ASP A 146 2.29 -6.26 0.76
N LEU A 147 3.41 -6.95 1.03
CA LEU A 147 3.49 -7.96 2.08
C LEU A 147 3.70 -7.26 3.42
N HIS A 148 2.62 -7.02 4.16
CA HIS A 148 2.64 -6.22 5.37
C HIS A 148 2.90 -7.04 6.64
N LEU A 149 2.15 -8.12 6.81
CA LEU A 149 2.26 -9.01 7.96
C LEU A 149 2.62 -10.43 7.54
N THR A 150 3.63 -11.01 8.19
CA THR A 150 4.20 -12.33 7.89
C THR A 150 4.02 -13.30 9.03
N ALA A 151 4.14 -14.58 8.77
CA ALA A 151 3.78 -15.67 9.68
C ALA A 151 4.94 -16.66 9.95
N PRO A 152 6.09 -16.18 10.45
CA PRO A 152 7.21 -17.06 10.77
C PRO A 152 6.79 -18.16 11.73
N LYS A 153 7.23 -19.40 11.49
CA LYS A 153 6.83 -20.59 12.25
C LYS A 153 5.33 -20.86 12.25
N ASN A 154 4.60 -20.34 11.26
CA ASN A 154 3.15 -20.42 11.19
C ASN A 154 2.43 -19.82 12.41
N PHE A 155 3.05 -18.86 13.11
CA PHE A 155 2.32 -18.04 14.06
C PHE A 155 1.44 -17.05 13.31
N CYS A 156 0.21 -16.84 13.82
CA CYS A 156 -0.70 -15.89 13.19
C CYS A 156 -0.11 -14.48 13.19
N PRO A 157 -0.07 -13.81 12.03
CA PRO A 157 0.47 -12.46 11.92
C PRO A 157 -0.56 -11.43 12.42
N LEU A 158 -0.70 -11.36 13.74
CA LEU A 158 -1.59 -10.42 14.44
C LEU A 158 -0.94 -9.07 14.70
N ALA A 159 0.35 -8.95 14.46
CA ALA A 159 1.15 -7.74 14.56
C ALA A 159 2.34 -7.86 13.61
N GLN A 160 3.01 -6.73 13.39
CA GLN A 160 4.16 -6.66 12.51
C GLN A 160 5.31 -7.54 13.02
N ASN A 161 5.87 -8.35 12.12
CA ASN A 161 7.07 -9.15 12.34
C ASN A 161 8.30 -8.43 11.80
N PRO A 162 9.51 -8.76 12.31
CA PRO A 162 10.73 -8.06 11.93
C PRO A 162 11.12 -8.14 10.47
N MET A 163 10.70 -9.19 9.75
CA MET A 163 10.99 -9.42 8.34
C MET A 163 10.08 -10.49 7.75
N ALA A 164 10.08 -10.59 6.43
CA ALA A 164 9.51 -11.70 5.69
C ALA A 164 10.20 -13.02 6.06
N ASP A 165 9.45 -14.12 6.19
CA ASP A 165 9.97 -15.43 6.54
C ASP A 165 10.22 -16.32 5.31
N ALA A 166 11.22 -17.20 5.42
CA ALA A 166 11.58 -18.09 4.32
C ALA A 166 10.59 -19.28 4.14
N GLU A 167 9.69 -19.49 5.10
CA GLU A 167 8.76 -20.61 5.10
C GLU A 167 7.56 -20.33 4.20
N ASN A 168 6.99 -19.13 4.28
CA ASN A 168 5.73 -18.78 3.63
C ASN A 168 5.85 -17.63 2.63
N SER A 169 6.70 -16.60 2.90
CA SER A 169 6.74 -15.40 2.06
C SER A 169 7.15 -15.67 0.61
N ILE A 170 7.94 -16.72 0.38
CA ILE A 170 8.28 -17.16 -0.99
C ILE A 170 7.05 -17.71 -1.71
N SER A 171 6.23 -18.52 -1.03
CA SER A 171 4.98 -19.04 -1.57
C SER A 171 3.96 -17.93 -1.78
N PHE A 172 3.90 -16.97 -0.86
CA PHE A 172 3.07 -15.76 -0.98
C PHE A 172 3.43 -15.00 -2.27
N TRP A 173 4.69 -14.62 -2.46
CA TRP A 173 5.10 -13.87 -3.64
C TRP A 173 4.94 -14.63 -4.94
N LYS A 174 5.18 -15.96 -4.95
CA LYS A 174 4.90 -16.78 -6.12
C LYS A 174 3.42 -16.72 -6.49
N SER A 175 2.52 -16.81 -5.50
CA SER A 175 1.07 -16.76 -5.72
C SER A 175 0.59 -15.37 -6.14
N VAL A 176 0.98 -14.32 -5.41
CA VAL A 176 0.60 -12.93 -5.69
C VAL A 176 1.09 -12.49 -7.06
N ALA A 177 2.38 -12.67 -7.36
CA ALA A 177 2.94 -12.28 -8.64
C ALA A 177 2.32 -13.06 -9.82
N THR A 178 2.04 -14.36 -9.65
CA THR A 178 1.32 -15.14 -10.67
C THR A 178 -0.07 -14.57 -10.92
N THR A 179 -0.76 -14.15 -9.87
CA THR A 179 -2.12 -13.59 -9.97
C THR A 179 -2.15 -12.24 -10.67
N PHE A 180 -1.18 -11.36 -10.36
CA PHE A 180 -1.25 -9.96 -10.76
C PHE A 180 -0.24 -9.53 -11.84
N LYS A 181 0.64 -10.42 -12.34
CA LYS A 181 1.60 -10.09 -13.41
C LYS A 181 0.96 -9.57 -14.70
N GLY A 182 -0.31 -9.88 -14.94
CA GLY A 182 -1.08 -9.39 -16.08
C GLY A 182 -1.70 -8.01 -15.88
N TYR A 183 -1.55 -7.40 -14.72
CA TYR A 183 -2.02 -6.05 -14.41
C TYR A 183 -0.86 -5.06 -14.58
N PRO A 184 -0.78 -4.33 -15.68
CA PRO A 184 0.38 -3.48 -15.98
C PRO A 184 0.48 -2.24 -15.09
N ASN A 185 -0.55 -1.95 -14.30
CA ASN A 185 -0.64 -0.86 -13.33
C ASN A 185 -0.34 -1.31 -11.88
N VAL A 186 0.05 -2.57 -11.66
CA VAL A 186 0.38 -3.10 -10.34
C VAL A 186 1.87 -3.05 -10.08
N LEU A 187 2.26 -2.65 -8.87
CA LEU A 187 3.61 -2.69 -8.32
C LEU A 187 3.63 -3.67 -7.13
N PHE A 188 4.77 -4.32 -6.88
CA PHE A 188 4.94 -5.27 -5.78
C PHE A 188 5.91 -4.70 -4.75
N GLU A 189 5.47 -4.52 -3.50
CA GLU A 189 6.31 -4.12 -2.37
C GLU A 189 6.64 -5.36 -1.54
N LEU A 190 7.91 -5.77 -1.58
CA LEU A 190 8.31 -7.10 -1.12
C LEU A 190 8.11 -7.33 0.37
N PHE A 191 8.28 -6.31 1.18
CA PHE A 191 8.00 -6.34 2.60
C PHE A 191 7.90 -4.91 3.14
N ASN A 192 6.89 -4.67 3.96
CA ASN A 192 6.53 -3.37 4.52
C ASN A 192 7.70 -2.67 5.25
N GLU A 193 8.10 -3.19 6.40
CA GLU A 193 9.00 -2.50 7.32
C GLU A 193 9.97 -3.44 8.04
N PRO A 194 11.16 -3.74 7.50
CA PRO A 194 12.19 -4.49 8.20
C PRO A 194 12.67 -3.77 9.46
N PHE A 195 12.69 -4.47 10.62
CA PHE A 195 13.13 -3.89 11.90
C PHE A 195 13.89 -4.88 12.78
N MET A 196 15.03 -5.35 12.33
CA MET A 196 15.79 -6.43 12.98
C MET A 196 16.95 -5.93 13.84
N TYR A 197 17.02 -4.65 14.18
CA TYR A 197 18.20 -4.04 14.82
C TYR A 197 18.59 -4.65 16.18
N TRP A 198 17.63 -5.20 16.94
CA TRP A 198 17.96 -5.91 18.20
C TRP A 198 18.22 -7.41 18.02
N LEU A 199 17.98 -7.92 16.81
CA LEU A 199 18.15 -9.33 16.46
C LEU A 199 19.45 -9.58 15.72
N ALA A 200 20.11 -8.52 15.28
CA ALA A 200 21.30 -8.58 14.46
C ALA A 200 22.20 -7.35 14.70
N THR A 201 23.49 -7.46 14.45
CA THR A 201 24.36 -6.28 14.41
C THR A 201 24.02 -5.41 13.19
N PRO A 202 24.36 -4.11 13.15
CA PRO A 202 23.99 -3.24 12.03
C PRO A 202 24.39 -3.75 10.64
N ASN A 203 25.46 -4.50 10.51
CA ASN A 203 25.86 -5.10 9.23
C ASN A 203 25.06 -6.36 8.90
N THR A 204 24.71 -7.17 9.92
CA THR A 204 23.91 -8.37 9.75
C THR A 204 22.43 -8.06 9.52
N GLU A 205 21.93 -6.92 9.98
CA GLU A 205 20.56 -6.46 9.71
C GLU A 205 20.34 -6.23 8.21
N TRP A 206 21.20 -5.45 7.54
CA TRP A 206 21.14 -5.26 6.10
C TRP A 206 21.26 -6.58 5.34
N GLN A 207 22.19 -7.45 5.76
CA GLN A 207 22.36 -8.77 5.14
C GLN A 207 21.09 -9.63 5.33
N ALA A 208 20.54 -9.68 6.54
CA ALA A 208 19.34 -10.47 6.83
C ALA A 208 18.11 -9.96 6.06
N ALA A 209 17.98 -8.63 5.90
CA ALA A 209 16.91 -8.03 5.11
C ALA A 209 17.07 -8.30 3.61
N MET A 210 18.27 -8.15 3.07
CA MET A 210 18.47 -8.20 1.62
C MET A 210 18.78 -9.60 1.09
N GLN A 211 19.52 -10.43 1.85
CA GLN A 211 19.97 -11.77 1.42
C GLN A 211 19.35 -12.91 2.22
N GLY A 212 18.68 -12.60 3.32
CA GLY A 212 18.18 -13.59 4.27
C GLY A 212 19.21 -13.99 5.32
N GLY A 213 18.73 -14.45 6.45
CA GLY A 213 19.55 -14.85 7.60
C GLY A 213 18.72 -15.45 8.72
N MET A 214 19.37 -15.89 9.78
CA MET A 214 18.67 -16.34 10.98
C MET A 214 18.43 -15.17 11.92
N VAL A 215 17.22 -15.08 12.42
CA VAL A 215 16.81 -14.10 13.43
C VAL A 215 16.14 -14.82 14.61
N THR A 216 16.18 -14.19 15.78
CA THR A 216 15.51 -14.70 16.99
C THR A 216 14.59 -13.61 17.54
N GLN A 217 13.36 -13.93 17.79
CA GLN A 217 12.38 -13.02 18.37
C GLN A 217 11.49 -13.71 19.38
N TYR A 218 10.71 -12.92 20.11
CA TYR A 218 9.65 -13.42 20.99
C TYR A 218 8.32 -13.50 20.22
N VAL A 219 7.47 -14.45 20.59
CA VAL A 219 6.12 -14.56 20.02
C VAL A 219 5.34 -13.29 20.35
N THR A 220 4.95 -12.55 19.33
CA THR A 220 4.18 -11.31 19.49
C THR A 220 2.81 -11.61 20.11
N GLY A 221 2.45 -10.84 21.14
CA GLY A 221 1.16 -11.01 21.83
C GLY A 221 1.14 -12.10 22.90
N ALA A 222 2.22 -12.87 23.09
CA ALA A 222 2.31 -13.80 24.22
C ALA A 222 2.41 -13.02 25.54
N PRO A 223 1.60 -13.37 26.56
CA PRO A 223 1.74 -12.72 27.88
C PRO A 223 3.06 -13.08 28.53
N THR A 224 3.72 -12.11 29.17
CA THR A 224 4.85 -12.39 30.05
C THR A 224 4.36 -13.19 31.26
N PRO A 225 5.05 -14.26 31.73
CA PRO A 225 6.40 -14.71 31.36
C PRO A 225 6.48 -15.78 30.26
N TYR A 226 5.44 -15.97 29.47
CA TYR A 226 5.33 -17.05 28.48
C TYR A 226 5.93 -16.70 27.11
N GLN A 227 6.62 -15.58 26.99
CA GLN A 227 7.31 -15.21 25.75
C GLN A 227 8.55 -16.10 25.57
N ALA A 228 8.39 -17.20 24.85
CA ALA A 228 9.54 -17.99 24.42
C ALA A 228 10.19 -17.32 23.23
N ALA A 229 11.52 -17.17 23.28
CA ALA A 229 12.29 -16.78 22.10
C ALA A 229 12.27 -17.93 21.08
N TYR A 230 12.07 -17.60 19.82
CA TYR A 230 12.17 -18.57 18.73
C TYR A 230 13.01 -18.04 17.59
N SER A 231 13.74 -18.93 16.94
CA SER A 231 14.59 -18.59 15.82
C SER A 231 13.95 -19.05 14.51
N TRP A 232 14.08 -18.22 13.49
CA TRP A 232 13.56 -18.51 12.16
C TRP A 232 14.43 -17.87 11.08
N LYS A 233 14.28 -18.31 9.85
CA LYS A 233 15.04 -17.79 8.70
C LYS A 233 14.23 -16.74 7.97
N THR A 234 14.84 -15.57 7.72
CA THR A 234 14.23 -14.53 6.88
C THR A 234 14.29 -14.91 5.42
N ALA A 235 13.25 -14.55 4.66
CA ALA A 235 13.34 -14.45 3.19
C ALA A 235 13.98 -13.10 2.85
N GLY A 236 15.16 -13.12 2.24
CA GLY A 236 15.80 -11.89 1.79
C GLY A 236 15.05 -11.25 0.63
N MET A 237 15.15 -9.92 0.50
CA MET A 237 14.53 -9.16 -0.60
C MET A 237 14.99 -9.69 -1.96
N GLN A 238 16.26 -10.11 -2.11
CA GLN A 238 16.74 -10.74 -3.35
C GLN A 238 15.96 -12.02 -3.67
N GLN A 239 15.78 -12.90 -2.69
CA GLN A 239 15.08 -14.17 -2.90
C GLN A 239 13.60 -13.93 -3.28
N MET A 240 12.95 -12.96 -2.66
CA MET A 240 11.56 -12.59 -2.99
C MET A 240 11.48 -11.97 -4.39
N LEU A 241 12.41 -11.07 -4.75
CA LEU A 241 12.51 -10.50 -6.10
C LEU A 241 12.68 -11.59 -7.16
N ASP A 242 13.62 -12.52 -6.95
CA ASP A 242 13.84 -13.64 -7.85
C ASP A 242 12.60 -14.50 -8.02
N THR A 243 11.85 -14.70 -6.93
CA THR A 243 10.57 -15.42 -6.94
C THR A 243 9.53 -14.70 -7.78
N VAL A 244 9.39 -13.37 -7.62
CA VAL A 244 8.50 -12.56 -8.46
C VAL A 244 8.89 -12.68 -9.93
N ARG A 245 10.19 -12.53 -10.26
CA ARG A 245 10.70 -12.60 -11.65
C ARG A 245 10.53 -14.00 -12.25
N ALA A 246 10.68 -15.06 -11.47
CA ALA A 246 10.47 -16.44 -11.91
C ALA A 246 9.02 -16.73 -12.36
N THR A 247 8.04 -15.92 -11.95
CA THR A 247 6.65 -16.01 -12.46
C THR A 247 6.49 -15.42 -13.88
N GLY A 248 7.49 -14.71 -14.39
CA GLY A 248 7.44 -13.92 -15.62
C GLY A 248 6.88 -12.50 -15.40
N ALA A 249 6.70 -12.05 -14.16
CA ALA A 249 6.26 -10.69 -13.87
C ALA A 249 7.36 -9.67 -14.19
N THR A 250 6.99 -8.62 -14.93
CA THR A 250 7.85 -7.48 -15.30
C THR A 250 7.50 -6.21 -14.51
N ASN A 251 6.50 -6.26 -13.67
CA ASN A 251 6.04 -5.16 -12.83
C ASN A 251 7.18 -4.53 -12.02
N PRO A 252 7.14 -3.22 -11.71
CA PRO A 252 8.06 -2.62 -10.77
C PRO A 252 7.98 -3.28 -9.40
N VAL A 253 9.15 -3.49 -8.78
CA VAL A 253 9.29 -4.09 -7.45
C VAL A 253 9.90 -3.07 -6.50
N LEU A 254 9.28 -2.90 -5.34
CA LEU A 254 9.62 -1.91 -4.35
C LEU A 254 10.38 -2.60 -3.20
N ILE A 255 11.53 -2.05 -2.85
CA ILE A 255 12.49 -2.64 -1.92
C ILE A 255 12.63 -1.73 -0.70
N ALA A 256 12.19 -2.21 0.43
CA ALA A 256 12.24 -1.47 1.68
C ALA A 256 13.67 -1.18 2.16
N GLY A 257 13.85 -0.05 2.85
CA GLY A 257 14.98 0.17 3.74
C GLY A 257 14.89 -0.71 5.01
N ILE A 258 15.80 -0.52 5.96
CA ILE A 258 15.71 -1.16 7.28
C ILE A 258 15.19 -0.16 8.33
N GLN A 259 15.05 -0.62 9.58
CA GLN A 259 14.55 0.20 10.70
C GLN A 259 13.20 0.85 10.38
N TRP A 260 12.18 -0.02 10.16
CA TRP A 260 10.83 0.37 9.72
C TRP A 260 10.86 1.19 8.42
N SER A 261 11.66 0.73 7.45
CA SER A 261 11.88 1.42 6.17
C SER A 261 12.36 2.88 6.33
N GLY A 262 12.82 3.25 7.54
CA GLY A 262 13.29 4.61 7.87
C GLY A 262 14.74 4.86 7.51
N ASP A 263 15.57 3.83 7.39
CA ASP A 263 17.00 3.92 7.09
C ASP A 263 17.32 3.43 5.67
N LEU A 264 17.86 4.33 4.86
CA LEU A 264 18.36 4.08 3.50
C LEU A 264 19.88 4.20 3.40
N SER A 265 20.60 4.34 4.52
CA SER A 265 22.03 4.72 4.55
C SER A 265 22.96 3.76 3.79
N LYS A 266 22.63 2.49 3.73
CA LYS A 266 23.39 1.45 3.01
C LYS A 266 22.54 0.74 1.95
N TRP A 267 21.45 1.35 1.52
CA TRP A 267 20.55 0.73 0.56
C TRP A 267 21.26 0.42 -0.77
N LEU A 268 22.03 1.38 -1.30
CA LEU A 268 22.77 1.21 -2.55
C LEU A 268 23.82 0.07 -2.49
N ASP A 269 24.47 -0.10 -1.34
CA ASP A 269 25.49 -1.13 -1.16
C ASP A 269 24.88 -2.53 -1.08
N ASN A 270 23.62 -2.64 -0.71
CA ASN A 270 22.95 -3.90 -0.41
C ASN A 270 21.76 -4.20 -1.33
N ALA A 271 21.37 -3.27 -2.21
CA ALA A 271 20.19 -3.40 -3.06
C ALA A 271 20.19 -4.72 -3.85
N PRO A 272 19.02 -5.38 -3.94
CA PRO A 272 18.86 -6.55 -4.80
C PRO A 272 19.19 -6.23 -6.25
N LYS A 273 19.70 -7.23 -6.97
CA LYS A 273 20.01 -7.13 -8.39
C LYS A 273 18.82 -7.58 -9.21
N ASP A 274 18.32 -6.71 -10.05
CA ASP A 274 17.23 -6.98 -10.99
C ASP A 274 17.73 -6.83 -12.43
N SER A 275 17.70 -7.90 -13.21
CA SER A 275 18.09 -7.86 -14.62
C SER A 275 17.19 -6.97 -15.47
N LEU A 276 15.95 -6.74 -15.03
CA LEU A 276 15.00 -5.87 -15.71
C LEU A 276 15.18 -4.39 -15.32
N LYS A 277 15.96 -4.09 -14.27
CA LYS A 277 16.12 -2.74 -13.72
C LYS A 277 14.77 -2.08 -13.35
N GLN A 278 13.83 -2.89 -12.86
CA GLN A 278 12.50 -2.45 -12.46
C GLN A 278 12.35 -2.51 -10.93
N ILE A 279 13.34 -1.92 -10.20
CA ILE A 279 13.30 -1.79 -8.74
C ILE A 279 13.31 -0.32 -8.31
N ALA A 280 12.63 -0.01 -7.21
CA ALA A 280 12.64 1.29 -6.55
C ALA A 280 12.91 1.12 -5.05
N ALA A 281 13.52 2.13 -4.42
CA ALA A 281 13.73 2.14 -2.98
C ALA A 281 12.49 2.66 -2.25
N VAL A 282 12.10 1.98 -1.19
CA VAL A 282 11.02 2.40 -0.29
C VAL A 282 11.60 3.08 0.94
N TRP A 283 10.99 4.20 1.31
CA TRP A 283 11.31 4.95 2.52
C TRP A 283 10.02 5.36 3.24
N HIS A 284 9.97 5.12 4.57
CA HIS A 284 8.85 5.50 5.43
C HIS A 284 9.28 6.62 6.41
N PRO A 285 9.29 7.88 5.97
CA PRO A 285 9.61 8.99 6.84
C PRO A 285 8.38 9.39 7.67
N TYR A 286 8.57 9.41 9.00
CA TYR A 286 7.58 9.89 9.95
C TYR A 286 8.19 10.96 10.86
N PRO A 287 7.37 11.84 11.49
CA PRO A 287 7.88 12.78 12.48
C PRO A 287 8.46 12.01 13.66
N ALA A 288 9.55 12.53 14.22
CA ALA A 288 10.13 11.95 15.43
C ALA A 288 9.08 11.93 16.56
N TYR A 289 8.75 10.74 17.04
CA TYR A 289 7.88 10.60 18.20
C TYR A 289 8.61 11.03 19.45
N GLY A 290 8.06 12.01 20.19
CA GLY A 290 8.49 12.27 21.54
C GLY A 290 8.21 11.04 22.41
N THR A 291 9.07 10.77 23.33
CA THR A 291 9.27 9.77 24.39
C THR A 291 8.14 8.87 24.90
N THR A 292 6.94 8.85 24.32
CA THR A 292 5.80 8.07 24.81
C THR A 292 5.66 6.65 24.23
N TRP A 293 6.41 6.31 23.21
CA TRP A 293 6.58 4.93 22.78
C TRP A 293 7.88 4.41 23.41
N GLY A 294 7.78 3.87 24.62
CA GLY A 294 8.84 3.36 25.49
C GLY A 294 10.23 3.32 24.87
N THR A 295 11.20 3.87 25.57
CA THR A 295 12.67 3.71 25.43
C THR A 295 13.21 3.02 24.16
N MET A 296 12.65 3.31 23.00
CA MET A 296 13.23 2.89 21.73
C MET A 296 14.42 3.78 21.44
N PRO A 297 15.61 3.23 21.16
CA PRO A 297 16.83 4.04 20.96
C PRO A 297 16.85 4.76 19.59
N TYR A 298 15.70 5.16 19.07
CA TYR A 298 15.61 5.84 17.78
C TYR A 298 15.89 7.32 17.93
N THR A 299 17.15 7.64 17.87
CA THR A 299 17.65 9.00 17.73
C THR A 299 17.78 9.46 16.28
N LEU A 300 17.43 8.60 15.30
CA LEU A 300 17.34 9.01 13.91
C LEU A 300 15.89 9.36 13.61
N PRO A 301 15.54 10.67 13.53
CA PRO A 301 14.30 11.01 12.89
C PRO A 301 14.37 10.47 11.47
N SER A 302 13.48 9.55 11.11
CA SER A 302 13.36 9.01 9.75
C SER A 302 13.19 10.10 8.68
N GLY A 303 13.01 11.35 9.09
CA GLY A 303 12.94 12.56 8.30
C GLY A 303 14.03 13.60 8.59
N GLY A 304 15.18 13.21 9.16
CA GLY A 304 16.32 14.13 9.37
C GLY A 304 17.14 14.39 8.11
N ALA A 305 18.02 15.41 8.14
CA ALA A 305 18.84 15.81 6.98
C ALA A 305 19.62 14.64 6.34
N ALA A 306 20.13 13.70 7.14
CA ALA A 306 20.83 12.52 6.66
C ALA A 306 19.91 11.60 5.85
N ALA A 307 18.65 11.42 6.26
CA ALA A 307 17.68 10.57 5.53
C ALA A 307 17.35 11.16 4.15
N TYR A 308 17.16 12.47 4.05
CA TYR A 308 16.99 13.16 2.77
C TYR A 308 18.23 13.00 1.86
N ALA A 309 19.45 13.11 2.43
CA ALA A 309 20.69 12.92 1.68
C ALA A 309 20.82 11.48 1.16
N ASN A 310 20.44 10.47 1.93
CA ASN A 310 20.43 9.06 1.51
C ASN A 310 19.44 8.83 0.37
N ALA A 311 18.22 9.34 0.48
CA ALA A 311 17.23 9.28 -0.59
C ALA A 311 17.73 9.98 -1.87
N GLN A 312 18.35 11.15 -1.74
CA GLN A 312 18.94 11.87 -2.88
C GLN A 312 20.10 11.09 -3.52
N ALA A 313 20.93 10.39 -2.74
CA ALA A 313 21.99 9.55 -3.28
C ALA A 313 21.46 8.39 -4.15
N ILE A 314 20.33 7.77 -3.74
CA ILE A 314 19.64 6.72 -4.51
C ILE A 314 19.10 7.31 -5.83
N LEU A 315 18.44 8.46 -5.78
CA LEU A 315 17.97 9.16 -6.98
C LEU A 315 19.12 9.49 -7.94
N ASN A 316 20.25 9.95 -7.42
CA ASN A 316 21.44 10.27 -8.21
C ASN A 316 22.08 9.01 -8.84
N ALA A 317 21.88 7.84 -8.24
CA ALA A 317 22.28 6.55 -8.79
C ALA A 317 21.35 6.05 -9.91
N GLY A 318 20.30 6.78 -10.24
CA GLY A 318 19.34 6.43 -11.29
C GLY A 318 18.28 5.43 -10.84
N ILE A 319 17.94 5.42 -9.56
CA ILE A 319 16.92 4.54 -8.97
C ILE A 319 15.83 5.41 -8.34
N PRO A 320 14.53 5.16 -8.61
CA PRO A 320 13.46 5.93 -7.98
C PRO A 320 13.38 5.67 -6.48
N VAL A 321 12.93 6.68 -5.75
CA VAL A 321 12.53 6.56 -4.35
C VAL A 321 11.02 6.80 -4.27
N ILE A 322 10.34 5.99 -3.45
CA ILE A 322 8.91 6.12 -3.18
C ILE A 322 8.66 6.02 -1.67
N LEU A 323 7.85 6.93 -1.16
CA LEU A 323 7.35 6.90 0.21
C LEU A 323 6.03 6.13 0.19
N THR A 324 6.08 4.81 0.40
CA THR A 324 4.86 4.00 0.38
C THR A 324 4.03 4.16 1.64
N GLU A 325 4.66 4.73 2.69
CA GLU A 325 3.99 5.27 3.86
C GLU A 325 4.66 6.57 4.31
N THR A 326 3.85 7.51 4.73
CA THR A 326 4.23 8.68 5.50
C THR A 326 2.97 9.31 6.11
N GLY A 327 3.11 10.10 7.15
CA GLY A 327 1.96 10.72 7.78
C GLY A 327 2.36 11.78 8.80
N ASP A 328 1.34 12.44 9.35
CA ASP A 328 1.51 13.42 10.41
C ASP A 328 0.43 13.20 11.47
N ARG A 329 0.63 13.81 12.63
CA ARG A 329 -0.39 13.77 13.68
C ARG A 329 -1.55 14.67 13.35
N ASN A 330 -2.74 14.23 13.72
CA ASN A 330 -3.94 15.05 13.70
C ASN A 330 -4.07 15.80 15.01
N ALA A 331 -4.21 17.11 14.93
CA ALA A 331 -4.50 17.94 16.10
C ALA A 331 -5.90 18.57 15.92
N PRO A 332 -6.88 18.25 16.79
CA PRO A 332 -8.25 18.77 16.66
C PRO A 332 -8.28 20.30 16.53
N GLY A 333 -9.07 20.77 15.57
CA GLY A 333 -9.23 22.21 15.31
C GLY A 333 -8.03 22.88 14.63
N THR A 334 -7.02 22.14 14.20
CA THR A 334 -5.86 22.70 13.49
C THR A 334 -5.97 22.47 11.98
N VAL A 335 -5.38 23.40 11.23
CA VAL A 335 -5.11 23.25 9.80
C VAL A 335 -3.60 23.22 9.69
N GLY A 336 -3.00 22.04 9.69
CA GLY A 336 -1.54 21.97 9.60
C GLY A 336 -1.01 20.56 9.78
N ALA A 337 0.07 20.33 9.08
CA ALA A 337 0.83 19.09 9.13
C ALA A 337 2.30 19.48 9.15
N PRO A 338 2.89 19.78 10.33
CA PRO A 338 4.22 20.38 10.44
C PRO A 338 5.34 19.57 9.78
N PHE A 339 5.20 18.23 9.78
CA PHE A 339 6.15 17.36 9.11
C PHE A 339 5.88 17.26 7.61
N MET A 340 4.63 16.98 7.23
CA MET A 340 4.24 16.81 5.83
C MET A 340 4.42 18.10 5.02
N SER A 341 4.23 19.28 5.62
CA SER A 341 4.45 20.59 4.97
C SER A 341 5.91 20.86 4.58
N LYS A 342 6.85 20.10 5.12
CA LYS A 342 8.26 20.12 4.73
C LYS A 342 8.61 18.99 3.77
N LEU A 343 8.02 17.81 4.01
CA LEU A 343 8.32 16.60 3.25
C LEU A 343 7.76 16.64 1.83
N LEU A 344 6.47 16.98 1.67
CA LEU A 344 5.82 16.90 0.35
C LEU A 344 6.38 17.89 -0.67
N PRO A 345 6.65 19.18 -0.35
CA PRO A 345 7.32 20.08 -1.30
C PRO A 345 8.71 19.61 -1.71
N TRP A 346 9.46 18.97 -0.78
CA TRP A 346 10.74 18.35 -1.13
C TRP A 346 10.55 17.16 -2.06
N ALA A 347 9.62 16.26 -1.73
CA ALA A 347 9.33 15.08 -2.53
C ALA A 347 8.91 15.45 -3.96
N ASP A 348 8.02 16.44 -4.09
CA ASP A 348 7.59 16.93 -5.40
C ASP A 348 8.74 17.51 -6.21
N LYS A 349 9.60 18.33 -5.59
CA LYS A 349 10.79 18.90 -6.24
C LYS A 349 11.80 17.83 -6.66
N ALA A 350 11.96 16.77 -5.87
CA ALA A 350 12.88 15.68 -6.13
C ALA A 350 12.30 14.60 -7.07
N GLY A 351 11.01 14.69 -7.45
CA GLY A 351 10.33 13.68 -8.23
C GLY A 351 10.02 12.39 -7.45
N VAL A 352 10.05 12.47 -6.11
CA VAL A 352 9.77 11.34 -5.21
C VAL A 352 8.27 11.14 -5.10
N SER A 353 7.80 9.93 -5.37
CA SER A 353 6.41 9.51 -5.20
C SER A 353 6.07 9.30 -3.72
N TYR A 354 4.79 9.51 -3.32
CA TYR A 354 4.42 9.39 -1.91
C TYR A 354 2.97 8.96 -1.70
N LEU A 355 2.75 8.17 -0.64
CA LEU A 355 1.43 7.75 -0.18
C LEU A 355 1.27 8.09 1.30
N GLY A 356 0.11 8.66 1.63
CA GLY A 356 -0.26 8.95 3.01
C GLY A 356 -0.71 7.69 3.74
N TRP A 357 -0.21 7.46 4.93
CA TRP A 357 -0.76 6.51 5.88
C TRP A 357 -1.76 7.24 6.75
N THR A 358 -3.05 6.91 6.78
CA THR A 358 -3.75 5.92 5.97
C THR A 358 -5.15 6.43 5.61
N TRP A 359 -5.74 5.94 4.54
CA TRP A 359 -7.14 6.20 4.19
C TRP A 359 -8.04 5.31 5.03
N ASP A 360 -8.29 5.73 6.26
CA ASP A 360 -9.02 4.97 7.25
C ASP A 360 -9.64 5.88 8.31
N VAL A 361 -10.51 5.31 9.16
CA VAL A 361 -11.21 5.97 10.26
C VAL A 361 -11.01 5.17 11.54
N TRP A 362 -10.10 5.59 12.42
CA TRP A 362 -9.97 5.00 13.75
C TRP A 362 -10.06 6.04 14.87
N GLN A 363 -10.36 5.56 16.09
CA GLN A 363 -10.85 6.39 17.18
C GLN A 363 -9.94 7.54 17.63
N ASN A 364 -8.64 7.41 17.53
CA ASN A 364 -7.70 8.42 18.02
C ASN A 364 -7.22 9.39 16.96
N GLY A 365 -7.62 9.22 15.71
CA GLY A 365 -7.42 10.18 14.63
C GLY A 365 -5.98 10.43 14.19
N ASP A 366 -4.95 9.90 14.85
CA ASP A 366 -3.56 10.08 14.45
C ASP A 366 -3.27 9.27 13.17
N PHE A 367 -2.54 9.89 12.25
CA PHE A 367 -2.12 9.28 10.98
C PHE A 367 -3.24 8.81 10.06
N VAL A 368 -4.47 9.29 10.22
CA VAL A 368 -5.55 9.04 9.28
C VAL A 368 -5.85 10.27 8.43
N LEU A 369 -6.13 10.02 7.15
CA LEU A 369 -6.46 11.07 6.18
C LEU A 369 -7.92 11.51 6.27
N ILE A 370 -8.81 10.64 6.73
CA ILE A 370 -10.24 10.88 6.78
C ILE A 370 -10.80 10.67 8.20
N LYS A 371 -11.85 11.39 8.53
CA LYS A 371 -12.57 11.28 9.82
C LYS A 371 -13.91 10.56 9.71
N ASP A 372 -14.33 10.25 8.50
CA ASP A 372 -15.55 9.50 8.22
C ASP A 372 -15.47 8.78 6.86
N LYS A 373 -16.36 7.81 6.65
CA LYS A 373 -16.42 7.00 5.41
C LYS A 373 -16.87 7.79 4.18
N SER A 374 -17.36 9.03 4.33
CA SER A 374 -17.66 9.91 3.19
C SER A 374 -16.42 10.62 2.63
N GLY A 375 -15.26 10.39 3.24
CA GLY A 375 -14.00 10.99 2.82
C GLY A 375 -13.82 12.44 3.26
N THR A 376 -14.47 12.81 4.39
CA THR A 376 -14.21 14.11 5.03
C THR A 376 -12.78 14.11 5.56
N PRO A 377 -11.93 15.09 5.19
CA PRO A 377 -10.55 15.15 5.69
C PRO A 377 -10.49 15.20 7.20
N SER A 378 -9.52 14.49 7.79
CA SER A 378 -9.17 14.63 9.19
C SER A 378 -8.58 16.03 9.44
N ASP A 379 -8.73 16.54 10.66
CA ASP A 379 -8.19 17.83 11.05
C ASP A 379 -6.65 17.81 10.97
N GLY A 380 -6.05 18.92 10.52
CA GLY A 380 -4.60 19.02 10.35
C GLY A 380 -4.08 18.24 9.15
N TYR A 381 -3.69 17.00 9.35
CA TYR A 381 -3.03 16.16 8.34
C TYR A 381 -3.89 15.93 7.10
N GLY A 382 -5.10 15.45 7.25
CA GLY A 382 -5.99 15.15 6.11
C GLY A 382 -6.35 16.38 5.31
N VAL A 383 -6.64 17.51 6.00
CA VAL A 383 -6.91 18.79 5.34
C VAL A 383 -5.70 19.25 4.54
N TYR A 384 -4.52 19.24 5.15
CA TYR A 384 -3.27 19.63 4.45
C TYR A 384 -3.01 18.75 3.22
N PHE A 385 -3.05 17.43 3.39
CA PHE A 385 -2.77 16.47 2.33
C PHE A 385 -3.70 16.65 1.12
N LYS A 386 -5.01 16.80 1.38
CA LYS A 386 -6.01 17.07 0.33
C LYS A 386 -5.75 18.38 -0.40
N GLN A 387 -5.43 19.46 0.33
CA GLN A 387 -5.13 20.76 -0.25
C GLN A 387 -3.87 20.72 -1.10
N HIS A 388 -2.82 20.05 -0.61
CA HIS A 388 -1.58 19.87 -1.33
C HIS A 388 -1.79 19.12 -2.65
N LEU A 389 -2.48 17.97 -2.63
CA LEU A 389 -2.82 17.21 -3.84
C LEU A 389 -3.66 18.03 -4.82
N GLY A 390 -4.60 18.82 -4.31
CA GLY A 390 -5.42 19.73 -5.12
C GLY A 390 -4.62 20.85 -5.78
N CYS A 391 -3.53 21.29 -5.14
CA CYS A 391 -2.62 22.28 -5.69
C CYS A 391 -1.73 21.69 -6.79
N VAL A 392 -0.99 20.61 -6.48
CA VAL A 392 -0.03 19.99 -7.42
C VAL A 392 -0.69 19.38 -8.66
N SER A 393 -2.00 19.16 -8.63
CA SER A 393 -2.77 18.75 -9.80
C SER A 393 -3.04 19.88 -10.80
N LYS A 394 -2.88 21.13 -10.41
CA LYS A 394 -3.22 22.33 -11.21
C LYS A 394 -2.06 23.27 -11.44
N SER A 395 -1.03 23.17 -10.63
CA SER A 395 0.08 24.13 -10.61
C SER A 395 1.42 23.41 -10.46
N PRO A 396 2.53 23.99 -10.90
CA PRO A 396 3.84 23.44 -10.61
C PRO A 396 4.03 23.25 -9.10
N ALA A 397 4.60 22.13 -8.68
CA ALA A 397 4.78 21.77 -7.27
C ALA A 397 5.47 22.86 -6.42
N ALA A 398 6.38 23.64 -7.03
CA ALA A 398 7.06 24.75 -6.36
C ALA A 398 6.13 25.89 -5.88
N ALA A 399 4.89 25.94 -6.36
CA ALA A 399 3.89 26.93 -5.97
C ALA A 399 2.89 26.39 -4.91
N CYS A 400 3.05 25.15 -4.48
CA CYS A 400 2.12 24.49 -3.57
C CYS A 400 2.66 24.46 -2.14
N PRO A 401 1.75 24.61 -1.13
CA PRO A 401 2.12 24.62 0.29
C PRO A 401 2.59 23.25 0.78
#